data_4e87c58b3d834d0c8037acfa70ebd6ea
#
_entry.id   4e87c58b3d834d0c8037acfa70ebd6ea
#
_cell.length_a   1.000
_cell.length_b   1.000
_cell.length_c   1.000
_cell.angle_alpha   90.00
_cell.angle_beta   90.00
_cell.angle_gamma   90.00
#
_symmetry.space_group_name_H-M   'P 1'
#
loop_
_entity.id
_entity.type
_entity.pdbx_description
1 polymer ?
#
loop_
_entity_poly.entity_id
_entity_poly.type
_entity_poly.pdbx_seq_one_letter_code
_entity_poly.pdbx_strand_id
1 'polypeptide(L)'
;PYTTLFRSKSFAAKGEIINQVLSSDADIIIIDPEREYSQLVNAMGGEVINISATSDNHINAMDMNKDYGDGANPVILKSEFIMSLCEQLIGGTNLGAKQKSIIDRCTASVYRSYQQNDYQGHIPTLQDFRAELLQQDEPEAKELALAIELFTHGSLNTFAKQTNVDTNNRLICYDILDLGKQLMPIGMLVVLDSILNRITQNRAKGKNTFIFIDEIYLLFQHEYSANFLFTLWKRVRKYCAYASGITQNVDDLLQSHTARTMLANSEFIIMLNQASTDRLELAKLLNISDLQMSYITNVEAGHGLIKVGSSLVPFANKFPKNTKLYKLMTTKPGEA
;
A
#
# COMPACT_ATOMS: atom_id res chain seq x y z
N PRO A 1 -29.10 -10.75 5.91
CA PRO A 1 -28.24 -9.58 5.96
C PRO A 1 -28.00 -9.05 4.56
N TYR A 2 -28.41 -7.81 4.38
CA TYR A 2 -28.50 -7.17 3.07
C TYR A 2 -27.21 -6.44 2.75
N THR A 3 -26.24 -7.15 2.19
CA THR A 3 -24.94 -6.60 1.75
C THR A 3 -24.93 -6.16 0.28
N THR A 4 -26.10 -5.89 -0.31
CA THR A 4 -26.21 -5.49 -1.71
C THR A 4 -25.73 -4.06 -2.00
N LEU A 5 -25.55 -3.22 -0.98
CA LEU A 5 -25.22 -1.80 -1.15
C LEU A 5 -23.72 -1.51 -1.30
N PHE A 6 -22.82 -2.40 -0.86
CA PHE A 6 -21.38 -2.14 -0.77
C PHE A 6 -20.55 -2.71 -1.94
N ARG A 7 -21.17 -3.42 -2.87
CA ARG A 7 -20.46 -4.18 -3.94
C ARG A 7 -20.10 -3.38 -5.20
N SER A 8 -20.54 -2.14 -5.30
CA SER A 8 -20.24 -1.29 -6.46
C SER A 8 -18.82 -0.71 -6.45
N LYS A 9 -18.20 -0.60 -5.27
CA LYS A 9 -16.85 -0.03 -5.05
C LYS A 9 -15.77 -0.90 -5.71
N SER A 10 -15.66 -2.15 -5.32
CA SER A 10 -14.67 -3.09 -5.88
C SER A 10 -14.91 -3.34 -7.37
N PHE A 11 -16.18 -3.34 -7.82
CA PHE A 11 -16.50 -3.42 -9.24
C PHE A 11 -15.98 -2.20 -10.02
N ALA A 12 -16.16 -0.99 -9.50
CA ALA A 12 -15.66 0.23 -10.13
C ALA A 12 -14.12 0.27 -10.14
N ALA A 13 -13.47 -0.11 -9.04
CA ALA A 13 -12.02 -0.21 -8.95
C ALA A 13 -11.44 -1.24 -9.93
N LYS A 14 -12.05 -2.43 -10.02
CA LYS A 14 -11.66 -3.46 -11.01
C LYS A 14 -11.82 -2.96 -12.43
N GLY A 15 -12.90 -2.21 -12.73
CA GLY A 15 -13.10 -1.59 -14.04
C GLY A 15 -11.99 -0.60 -14.40
N GLU A 16 -11.55 0.22 -13.44
CA GLU A 16 -10.43 1.14 -13.63
C GLU A 16 -9.10 0.39 -13.84
N ILE A 17 -8.83 -0.64 -13.04
CA ILE A 17 -7.65 -1.51 -13.18
C ILE A 17 -7.61 -2.13 -14.58
N ILE A 18 -8.72 -2.72 -15.05
CA ILE A 18 -8.82 -3.31 -16.39
C ILE A 18 -8.52 -2.24 -17.45
N ASN A 19 -9.12 -1.07 -17.31
CA ASN A 19 -8.90 0.02 -18.26
C ASN A 19 -7.42 0.37 -18.36
N GLN A 20 -6.72 0.52 -17.23
CA GLN A 20 -5.28 0.79 -17.22
C GLN A 20 -4.45 -0.37 -17.79
N VAL A 21 -4.81 -1.62 -17.50
CA VAL A 21 -4.13 -2.80 -18.07
C VAL A 21 -4.23 -2.81 -19.60
N LEU A 22 -5.38 -2.47 -20.15
CA LEU A 22 -5.66 -2.56 -21.59
C LEU A 22 -5.23 -1.33 -22.39
N SER A 23 -5.21 -0.12 -21.77
CA SER A 23 -5.00 1.13 -22.49
C SER A 23 -3.61 1.75 -22.31
N SER A 24 -2.78 1.23 -21.41
CA SER A 24 -1.45 1.78 -21.12
C SER A 24 -0.39 0.68 -20.98
N ASP A 25 0.87 1.05 -20.96
CA ASP A 25 2.03 0.20 -20.63
C ASP A 25 2.49 0.36 -19.17
N ALA A 26 1.75 1.15 -18.40
CA ALA A 26 2.04 1.45 -17.00
C ALA A 26 2.09 0.19 -16.13
N ASP A 27 2.86 0.25 -15.04
CA ASP A 27 2.77 -0.76 -13.99
C ASP A 27 1.53 -0.50 -13.12
N ILE A 28 0.92 -1.58 -12.68
CA ILE A 28 -0.30 -1.54 -11.86
C ILE A 28 -0.04 -2.37 -10.60
N ILE A 29 -0.17 -1.73 -9.46
CA ILE A 29 0.09 -2.34 -8.15
C ILE A 29 -1.16 -2.23 -7.30
N ILE A 30 -1.60 -3.34 -6.72
CA ILE A 30 -2.81 -3.44 -5.90
C ILE A 30 -2.41 -3.92 -4.51
N ILE A 31 -2.94 -3.26 -3.47
CA ILE A 31 -2.94 -3.77 -2.09
C ILE A 31 -4.34 -4.28 -1.80
N ASP A 32 -4.45 -5.58 -1.50
CA ASP A 32 -5.71 -6.32 -1.38
C ASP A 32 -5.82 -7.00 0.00
N PRO A 33 -6.44 -6.34 0.98
CA PRO A 33 -6.63 -6.93 2.32
C PRO A 33 -7.80 -7.91 2.40
N GLU A 34 -8.66 -7.99 1.37
CA GLU A 34 -9.88 -8.82 1.38
C GLU A 34 -9.88 -9.91 0.30
N ARG A 35 -8.78 -10.07 -0.45
CA ARG A 35 -8.61 -11.08 -1.52
C ARG A 35 -9.70 -10.99 -2.61
N GLU A 36 -10.06 -9.78 -2.97
CA GLU A 36 -11.07 -9.53 -3.98
C GLU A 36 -10.54 -9.45 -5.41
N TYR A 37 -9.23 -9.17 -5.60
CA TYR A 37 -8.62 -8.87 -6.91
C TYR A 37 -7.88 -10.05 -7.52
N SER A 38 -7.56 -11.09 -6.77
CA SER A 38 -6.72 -12.22 -7.19
C SER A 38 -7.20 -12.89 -8.48
N GLN A 39 -8.52 -13.12 -8.64
CA GLN A 39 -9.09 -13.72 -9.84
C GLN A 39 -8.88 -12.84 -11.08
N LEU A 40 -9.09 -11.53 -10.94
CA LEU A 40 -8.87 -10.56 -12.02
C LEU A 40 -7.41 -10.51 -12.43
N VAL A 41 -6.50 -10.40 -11.45
CA VAL A 41 -5.06 -10.30 -11.69
C VAL A 41 -4.54 -11.53 -12.41
N ASN A 42 -4.90 -12.74 -11.96
CA ASN A 42 -4.53 -13.99 -12.61
C ASN A 42 -5.07 -14.06 -14.04
N ALA A 43 -6.32 -13.66 -14.29
CA ALA A 43 -6.92 -13.66 -15.62
C ALA A 43 -6.26 -12.67 -16.59
N MET A 44 -5.63 -11.62 -16.08
CA MET A 44 -4.89 -10.61 -16.85
C MET A 44 -3.39 -10.91 -16.96
N GLY A 45 -2.91 -12.07 -16.47
CA GLY A 45 -1.50 -12.48 -16.53
C GLY A 45 -0.60 -11.72 -15.53
N GLY A 46 -1.19 -11.19 -14.46
CA GLY A 46 -0.47 -10.55 -13.36
C GLY A 46 0.01 -11.55 -12.31
N GLU A 47 0.74 -11.03 -11.33
CA GLU A 47 1.28 -11.77 -10.19
C GLU A 47 0.48 -11.48 -8.93
N VAL A 48 0.02 -12.53 -8.24
CA VAL A 48 -0.61 -12.43 -6.92
C VAL A 48 0.36 -12.89 -5.86
N ILE A 49 0.83 -11.97 -5.05
CA ILE A 49 1.78 -12.22 -3.96
C ILE A 49 1.00 -12.35 -2.66
N ASN A 50 0.75 -13.58 -2.23
CA ASN A 50 0.13 -13.84 -0.93
C ASN A 50 1.18 -13.70 0.17
N ILE A 51 0.96 -12.77 1.10
CA ILE A 51 1.87 -12.48 2.21
C ILE A 51 1.21 -12.91 3.52
N SER A 52 1.83 -13.88 4.20
CA SER A 52 1.38 -14.35 5.50
C SER A 52 2.55 -14.95 6.31
N ALA A 53 2.32 -15.24 7.58
CA ALA A 53 3.33 -15.90 8.41
C ALA A 53 3.67 -17.31 7.93
N THR A 54 2.76 -17.96 7.18
CA THR A 54 2.88 -19.35 6.72
C THR A 54 3.06 -19.47 5.21
N SER A 55 3.09 -18.36 4.48
CA SER A 55 3.30 -18.34 3.03
C SER A 55 4.76 -18.66 2.69
N ASP A 56 4.96 -19.34 1.57
CA ASP A 56 6.29 -19.53 0.97
C ASP A 56 6.78 -18.27 0.23
N ASN A 57 5.91 -17.27 0.04
CA ASN A 57 6.26 -15.99 -0.57
C ASN A 57 6.94 -15.08 0.43
N HIS A 58 8.07 -14.54 0.05
CA HIS A 58 8.86 -13.63 0.87
C HIS A 58 9.17 -12.34 0.13
N ILE A 59 9.09 -11.23 0.87
CA ILE A 59 9.54 -9.91 0.44
C ILE A 59 10.56 -9.44 1.47
N ASN A 60 11.77 -9.19 1.02
CA ASN A 60 12.84 -8.70 1.89
C ASN A 60 12.56 -7.24 2.28
N ALA A 61 12.36 -6.98 3.56
CA ALA A 61 12.16 -5.62 4.07
C ALA A 61 13.37 -4.69 3.78
N MET A 62 14.51 -5.26 3.48
CA MET A 62 15.72 -4.52 3.16
C MET A 62 15.98 -4.41 1.65
N ASP A 63 15.04 -4.79 0.77
CA ASP A 63 15.20 -4.59 -0.67
C ASP A 63 15.40 -3.11 -1.01
N MET A 64 16.41 -2.84 -1.81
CA MET A 64 16.77 -1.49 -2.24
C MET A 64 17.57 -1.56 -3.55
N ASN A 65 17.42 -0.55 -4.38
CA ASN A 65 18.26 -0.36 -5.57
C ASN A 65 18.90 1.05 -5.56
N LYS A 66 19.75 1.34 -6.55
CA LYS A 66 20.44 2.62 -6.65
C LYS A 66 19.52 3.84 -6.82
N ASP A 67 18.32 3.63 -7.35
CA ASP A 67 17.35 4.70 -7.63
C ASP A 67 16.42 4.98 -6.45
N TYR A 68 16.53 4.21 -5.35
CA TYR A 68 15.64 4.27 -4.17
C TYR A 68 15.55 5.67 -3.55
N GLY A 69 16.57 6.47 -3.69
CA GLY A 69 16.66 7.78 -3.03
C GLY A 69 16.22 8.99 -3.86
N ASP A 70 15.76 8.82 -5.10
CA ASP A 70 15.42 9.95 -5.99
C ASP A 70 16.55 11.02 -6.05
N GLY A 71 17.79 10.58 -6.16
CA GLY A 71 18.98 11.44 -6.15
C GLY A 71 19.57 11.73 -4.75
N ALA A 72 18.89 11.33 -3.66
CA ALA A 72 19.48 11.25 -2.33
C ALA A 72 20.28 9.94 -2.17
N ASN A 73 21.07 9.85 -1.09
CA ASN A 73 21.77 8.60 -0.79
C ASN A 73 20.74 7.51 -0.40
N PRO A 74 20.61 6.41 -1.17
CA PRO A 74 19.64 5.35 -0.93
C PRO A 74 19.73 4.76 0.48
N VAL A 75 20.94 4.60 1.02
CA VAL A 75 21.15 3.99 2.34
C VAL A 75 20.62 4.88 3.47
N ILE A 76 20.72 6.21 3.34
CA ILE A 76 20.16 7.13 4.34
C ILE A 76 18.65 6.96 4.43
N LEU A 77 17.94 6.96 3.29
CA LEU A 77 16.50 6.79 3.28
C LEU A 77 16.09 5.38 3.73
N LYS A 78 16.88 4.37 3.39
CA LYS A 78 16.63 3.01 3.88
C LYS A 78 16.86 2.90 5.38
N SER A 79 17.85 3.62 5.93
CA SER A 79 18.07 3.72 7.37
C SER A 79 16.85 4.33 8.09
N GLU A 80 16.26 5.39 7.56
CA GLU A 80 15.02 5.98 8.08
C GLU A 80 13.86 4.98 8.05
N PHE A 81 13.72 4.22 6.96
CA PHE A 81 12.73 3.16 6.87
C PHE A 81 12.98 2.06 7.92
N ILE A 82 14.22 1.58 8.08
CA ILE A 82 14.57 0.54 9.06
C ILE A 82 14.34 1.03 10.50
N MET A 83 14.66 2.30 10.83
CA MET A 83 14.31 2.88 12.13
C MET A 83 12.82 2.76 12.41
N SER A 84 12.02 3.07 11.46
CA SER A 84 10.58 3.04 11.55
C SER A 84 10.00 1.62 11.59
N LEU A 85 10.61 0.71 10.85
CA LEU A 85 10.29 -0.71 10.92
C LEU A 85 10.63 -1.24 12.32
N CYS A 86 11.79 -0.90 12.88
CA CYS A 86 12.18 -1.27 14.23
C CYS A 86 11.20 -0.72 15.28
N GLU A 87 10.73 0.52 15.16
CA GLU A 87 9.70 1.08 16.05
C GLU A 87 8.43 0.21 16.05
N GLN A 88 7.99 -0.28 14.88
CA GLN A 88 6.84 -1.20 14.81
C GLN A 88 7.15 -2.59 15.39
N LEU A 89 8.34 -3.12 15.10
CA LEU A 89 8.77 -4.45 15.58
C LEU A 89 8.86 -4.51 17.12
N ILE A 90 9.22 -3.40 17.77
CA ILE A 90 9.30 -3.32 19.24
C ILE A 90 7.99 -2.89 19.92
N GLY A 91 6.87 -2.89 19.19
CA GLY A 91 5.53 -2.59 19.71
C GLY A 91 5.10 -1.13 19.64
N GLY A 92 5.65 -0.35 18.71
CA GLY A 92 5.24 1.04 18.44
C GLY A 92 5.77 2.06 19.45
N THR A 93 6.78 1.71 20.22
CA THR A 93 7.47 2.64 21.13
C THR A 93 8.50 3.48 20.39
N ASN A 94 8.59 4.75 20.70
CA ASN A 94 9.61 5.63 20.10
C ASN A 94 11.02 5.17 20.48
N LEU A 95 11.88 5.02 19.47
CA LEU A 95 13.29 4.74 19.64
C LEU A 95 14.01 5.93 20.29
N GLY A 96 14.82 5.68 21.30
CA GLY A 96 15.72 6.66 21.88
C GLY A 96 16.84 7.05 20.91
N ALA A 97 17.50 8.20 21.18
CA ALA A 97 18.57 8.71 20.32
C ALA A 97 19.73 7.72 20.14
N LYS A 98 20.09 6.96 21.17
CA LYS A 98 21.14 5.93 21.10
C LYS A 98 20.74 4.81 20.15
N GLN A 99 19.52 4.28 20.28
CA GLN A 99 19.00 3.21 19.40
C GLN A 99 18.96 3.66 17.94
N LYS A 100 18.50 4.90 17.67
CA LYS A 100 18.51 5.48 16.32
C LYS A 100 19.92 5.54 15.72
N SER A 101 20.92 5.98 16.50
CA SER A 101 22.32 6.02 16.05
C SER A 101 22.88 4.61 15.79
N ILE A 102 22.52 3.63 16.59
CA ILE A 102 22.93 2.22 16.39
C ILE A 102 22.31 1.66 15.12
N ILE A 103 20.99 1.86 14.91
CA ILE A 103 20.28 1.38 13.71
C ILE A 103 20.89 2.00 12.46
N ASP A 104 21.15 3.30 12.45
CA ASP A 104 21.75 4.00 11.31
C ASP A 104 23.13 3.42 10.96
N ARG A 105 24.00 3.31 11.95
CA ARG A 105 25.33 2.72 11.78
C ARG A 105 25.30 1.27 11.28
N CYS A 106 24.46 0.43 11.86
CA CYS A 106 24.33 -0.98 11.46
C CYS A 106 23.72 -1.09 10.05
N THR A 107 22.73 -0.27 9.71
CA THR A 107 22.18 -0.23 8.35
C THR A 107 23.25 0.16 7.34
N ALA A 108 24.01 1.21 7.60
CA ALA A 108 25.11 1.61 6.72
C ALA A 108 26.19 0.50 6.58
N SER A 109 26.47 -0.23 7.68
CA SER A 109 27.43 -1.33 7.68
C SER A 109 27.00 -2.49 6.77
N VAL A 110 25.76 -2.99 6.93
CA VAL A 110 25.26 -4.14 6.14
C VAL A 110 25.14 -3.84 4.65
N TYR A 111 24.87 -2.59 4.27
CA TYR A 111 24.79 -2.19 2.85
C TYR A 111 26.13 -1.87 2.21
N ARG A 112 27.23 -1.78 2.97
CA ARG A 112 28.54 -1.36 2.47
C ARG A 112 29.02 -2.18 1.27
N SER A 113 28.96 -3.50 1.38
CA SER A 113 29.37 -4.40 0.30
C SER A 113 28.50 -4.26 -0.94
N TYR A 114 27.17 -4.13 -0.75
CA TYR A 114 26.20 -3.95 -1.81
C TYR A 114 26.40 -2.61 -2.55
N GLN A 115 26.67 -1.52 -1.82
CA GLN A 115 27.02 -0.22 -2.40
C GLN A 115 28.35 -0.27 -3.18
N GLN A 116 29.38 -0.89 -2.63
CA GLN A 116 30.69 -1.03 -3.28
C GLN A 116 30.60 -1.83 -4.58
N ASN A 117 29.62 -2.72 -4.70
CA ASN A 117 29.35 -3.49 -5.91
C ASN A 117 28.27 -2.84 -6.82
N ASP A 118 28.16 -1.51 -6.79
CA ASP A 118 27.19 -0.74 -7.59
C ASP A 118 25.73 -1.24 -7.47
N TYR A 119 25.32 -1.58 -6.25
CA TYR A 119 23.99 -2.12 -5.93
C TYR A 119 23.65 -3.40 -6.70
N GLN A 120 24.66 -4.28 -6.88
CA GLN A 120 24.49 -5.59 -7.51
C GLN A 120 24.85 -6.71 -6.54
N GLY A 121 24.22 -7.89 -6.74
CA GLY A 121 24.50 -9.09 -5.97
C GLY A 121 23.59 -9.25 -4.76
N HIS A 122 24.13 -9.75 -3.66
CA HIS A 122 23.36 -10.09 -2.45
C HIS A 122 22.87 -8.82 -1.75
N ILE A 123 21.55 -8.70 -1.62
CA ILE A 123 20.93 -7.63 -0.84
C ILE A 123 20.88 -8.09 0.62
N PRO A 124 21.31 -7.28 1.61
CA PRO A 124 21.20 -7.67 3.01
C PRO A 124 19.74 -7.92 3.43
N THR A 125 19.56 -8.71 4.45
CA THR A 125 18.28 -9.07 5.06
C THR A 125 18.18 -8.54 6.49
N LEU A 126 17.00 -8.60 7.09
CA LEU A 126 16.85 -8.32 8.53
C LEU A 126 17.65 -9.29 9.42
N GLN A 127 17.98 -10.49 8.91
CA GLN A 127 18.87 -11.43 9.62
C GLN A 127 20.30 -10.88 9.66
N ASP A 128 20.80 -10.36 8.52
CA ASP A 128 22.12 -9.72 8.43
C ASP A 128 22.18 -8.48 9.33
N PHE A 129 21.11 -7.67 9.31
CA PHE A 129 20.99 -6.50 10.19
C PHE A 129 21.02 -6.89 11.68
N ARG A 130 20.30 -7.94 12.09
CA ARG A 130 20.35 -8.44 13.46
C ARG A 130 21.73 -8.96 13.82
N ALA A 131 22.40 -9.67 12.92
CA ALA A 131 23.75 -10.16 13.13
C ALA A 131 24.74 -8.99 13.36
N GLU A 132 24.59 -7.91 12.62
CA GLU A 132 25.38 -6.68 12.79
C GLU A 132 25.11 -5.99 14.14
N LEU A 133 23.84 -5.94 14.58
CA LEU A 133 23.47 -5.43 15.93
C LEU A 133 24.16 -6.25 17.05
N LEU A 134 24.23 -7.55 16.92
CA LEU A 134 24.88 -8.43 17.93
C LEU A 134 26.40 -8.23 18.01
N GLN A 135 27.04 -7.69 16.97
CA GLN A 135 28.47 -7.37 16.95
C GLN A 135 28.80 -6.05 17.65
N GLN A 136 27.79 -5.22 17.95
CA GLN A 136 28.01 -3.96 18.65
C GLN A 136 28.25 -4.20 20.14
N ASP A 137 29.10 -3.37 20.76
CA ASP A 137 29.42 -3.51 22.19
C ASP A 137 28.32 -2.99 23.10
N GLU A 138 27.51 -2.02 22.62
CA GLU A 138 26.49 -1.34 23.40
C GLU A 138 25.34 -2.28 23.81
N PRO A 139 24.92 -2.22 25.08
CA PRO A 139 23.79 -3.05 25.56
C PRO A 139 22.48 -2.75 24.82
N GLU A 140 22.26 -1.49 24.40
CA GLU A 140 21.09 -1.08 23.67
C GLU A 140 20.98 -1.79 22.28
N ALA A 141 22.13 -2.12 21.67
CA ALA A 141 22.15 -2.89 20.40
C ALA A 141 21.72 -4.36 20.64
N LYS A 142 22.16 -4.96 21.75
CA LYS A 142 21.79 -6.34 22.11
C LYS A 142 20.31 -6.44 22.51
N GLU A 143 19.80 -5.44 23.22
CA GLU A 143 18.38 -5.33 23.55
C GLU A 143 17.53 -5.22 22.28
N LEU A 144 17.95 -4.39 21.33
CA LEU A 144 17.27 -4.23 20.05
C LEU A 144 17.31 -5.53 19.23
N ALA A 145 18.46 -6.20 19.16
CA ALA A 145 18.60 -7.48 18.47
C ALA A 145 17.71 -8.57 19.08
N LEU A 146 17.53 -8.59 20.41
CA LEU A 146 16.61 -9.48 21.09
C LEU A 146 15.15 -9.13 20.79
N ALA A 147 14.80 -7.86 20.79
CA ALA A 147 13.44 -7.38 20.54
C ALA A 147 12.94 -7.74 19.13
N ILE A 148 13.83 -7.73 18.12
CA ILE A 148 13.48 -8.08 16.73
C ILE A 148 13.68 -9.57 16.42
N GLU A 149 14.07 -10.41 17.37
CA GLU A 149 14.38 -11.83 17.13
C GLU A 149 13.19 -12.62 16.59
N LEU A 150 11.99 -12.37 17.11
CA LEU A 150 10.75 -13.00 16.66
C LEU A 150 10.53 -12.82 15.15
N PHE A 151 10.90 -11.67 14.61
CA PHE A 151 10.69 -11.28 13.22
C PHE A 151 11.87 -11.55 12.30
N THR A 152 13.01 -11.98 12.85
CA THR A 152 14.22 -12.29 12.08
C THR A 152 14.53 -13.78 12.03
N HIS A 153 14.50 -14.46 13.17
CA HIS A 153 14.78 -15.88 13.31
C HIS A 153 13.62 -16.69 13.91
N GLY A 154 12.65 -16.01 14.51
CA GLY A 154 11.44 -16.61 15.08
C GLY A 154 10.38 -16.95 14.03
N SER A 155 9.17 -17.25 14.50
CA SER A 155 8.05 -17.72 13.68
C SER A 155 7.43 -16.66 12.75
N LEU A 156 7.74 -15.38 12.93
CA LEU A 156 7.21 -14.27 12.14
C LEU A 156 8.25 -13.66 11.18
N ASN A 157 9.16 -14.48 10.65
CA ASN A 157 10.32 -14.06 9.86
C ASN A 157 10.05 -13.86 8.34
N THR A 158 8.80 -13.72 7.94
CA THR A 158 8.37 -13.59 6.54
C THR A 158 9.13 -12.49 5.78
N PHE A 159 9.43 -11.36 6.43
CA PHE A 159 10.12 -10.20 5.84
C PHE A 159 11.64 -10.19 6.05
N ALA A 160 12.19 -11.24 6.64
CA ALA A 160 13.63 -11.36 6.93
C ALA A 160 14.39 -12.27 5.97
N LYS A 161 13.74 -12.75 4.92
CA LYS A 161 14.30 -13.61 3.90
C LYS A 161 14.44 -12.87 2.58
N GLN A 162 15.26 -13.39 1.65
CA GLN A 162 15.36 -12.84 0.31
C GLN A 162 14.02 -12.89 -0.41
N THR A 163 13.74 -11.87 -1.18
CA THR A 163 12.56 -11.83 -2.06
C THR A 163 12.63 -12.97 -3.06
N ASN A 164 11.58 -13.78 -3.10
CA ASN A 164 11.48 -14.96 -3.97
C ASN A 164 10.29 -14.93 -4.92
N VAL A 165 9.61 -13.77 -5.02
CA VAL A 165 8.46 -13.53 -5.89
C VAL A 165 8.81 -12.56 -7.01
N ASP A 166 8.08 -12.61 -8.12
CA ASP A 166 8.31 -11.68 -9.24
C ASP A 166 7.72 -10.30 -8.95
N THR A 167 8.53 -9.45 -8.33
CA THR A 167 8.17 -8.04 -8.10
C THR A 167 8.32 -7.17 -9.35
N ASN A 168 8.71 -7.73 -10.51
CA ASN A 168 8.87 -7.00 -11.77
C ASN A 168 7.69 -7.15 -12.73
N ASN A 169 6.72 -8.01 -12.44
CA ASN A 169 5.52 -8.12 -13.24
C ASN A 169 4.84 -6.74 -13.35
N ARG A 170 4.23 -6.49 -14.50
CA ARG A 170 3.53 -5.22 -14.78
C ARG A 170 2.27 -5.05 -13.94
N LEU A 171 1.60 -6.15 -13.60
CA LEU A 171 0.39 -6.17 -12.78
C LEU A 171 0.65 -7.02 -11.54
N ILE A 172 0.71 -6.38 -10.37
CA ILE A 172 1.01 -7.04 -9.10
C ILE A 172 -0.14 -6.79 -8.12
N CYS A 173 -0.55 -7.84 -7.43
CA CYS A 173 -1.49 -7.77 -6.32
C CYS A 173 -0.83 -8.31 -5.04
N TYR A 174 -0.65 -7.47 -4.05
CA TYR A 174 -0.26 -7.89 -2.71
C TYR A 174 -1.51 -8.31 -1.92
N ASP A 175 -1.73 -9.61 -1.83
CA ASP A 175 -2.78 -10.20 -1.00
C ASP A 175 -2.26 -10.32 0.44
N ILE A 176 -2.83 -9.50 1.32
CA ILE A 176 -2.41 -9.37 2.72
C ILE A 176 -3.48 -9.85 3.72
N LEU A 177 -4.52 -10.55 3.24
CA LEU A 177 -5.63 -11.03 4.07
C LEU A 177 -5.14 -11.87 5.27
N ASP A 178 -4.17 -12.75 5.05
CA ASP A 178 -3.70 -13.72 6.04
C ASP A 178 -2.50 -13.23 6.88
N LEU A 179 -2.15 -11.93 6.82
CA LEU A 179 -1.02 -11.37 7.59
C LEU A 179 -1.21 -11.48 9.11
N GLY A 180 -2.46 -11.45 9.58
CA GLY A 180 -2.77 -11.44 10.99
C GLY A 180 -2.40 -10.12 11.69
N LYS A 181 -2.93 -9.92 12.90
CA LYS A 181 -2.85 -8.63 13.59
C LYS A 181 -1.42 -8.16 13.92
N GLN A 182 -0.51 -9.10 14.21
CA GLN A 182 0.86 -8.76 14.59
C GLN A 182 1.71 -8.33 13.40
N LEU A 183 1.55 -9.01 12.26
CA LEU A 183 2.31 -8.71 11.04
C LEU A 183 1.67 -7.61 10.18
N MET A 184 0.39 -7.31 10.35
CA MET A 184 -0.31 -6.35 9.49
C MET A 184 0.38 -4.98 9.43
N PRO A 185 0.74 -4.30 10.54
CA PRO A 185 1.43 -3.02 10.49
C PRO A 185 2.79 -3.10 9.80
N ILE A 186 3.53 -4.18 10.08
CA ILE A 186 4.86 -4.43 9.52
C ILE A 186 4.75 -4.72 8.03
N GLY A 187 3.85 -5.62 7.63
CA GLY A 187 3.62 -5.99 6.24
C GLY A 187 3.18 -4.81 5.39
N MET A 188 2.30 -3.96 5.92
CA MET A 188 1.90 -2.74 5.23
C MET A 188 3.07 -1.80 4.97
N LEU A 189 3.99 -1.64 5.95
CA LEU A 189 5.20 -0.84 5.76
C LEU A 189 6.11 -1.42 4.68
N VAL A 190 6.36 -2.73 4.73
CA VAL A 190 7.22 -3.42 3.76
C VAL A 190 6.62 -3.36 2.36
N VAL A 191 5.32 -3.56 2.21
CA VAL A 191 4.63 -3.44 0.92
C VAL A 191 4.70 -2.00 0.39
N LEU A 192 4.45 -0.99 1.23
CA LEU A 192 4.53 0.42 0.83
C LEU A 192 5.96 0.81 0.44
N ASP A 193 6.98 0.31 1.13
CA ASP A 193 8.38 0.54 0.79
C ASP A 193 8.75 -0.14 -0.54
N SER A 194 8.29 -1.38 -0.77
CA SER A 194 8.44 -2.08 -2.05
C SER A 194 7.79 -1.30 -3.20
N ILE A 195 6.61 -0.74 -2.99
CA ILE A 195 5.91 0.13 -3.95
C ILE A 195 6.73 1.39 -4.24
N LEU A 196 7.25 2.06 -3.22
CA LEU A 196 8.08 3.25 -3.39
C LEU A 196 9.34 2.94 -4.21
N ASN A 197 9.99 1.81 -3.91
CA ASN A 197 11.15 1.33 -4.66
C ASN A 197 10.80 1.10 -6.16
N ARG A 198 9.63 0.51 -6.45
CA ARG A 198 9.15 0.31 -7.82
C ARG A 198 8.85 1.62 -8.55
N ILE A 199 8.20 2.57 -7.87
CA ILE A 199 7.87 3.89 -8.43
C ILE A 199 9.13 4.65 -8.83
N THR A 200 10.16 4.65 -7.98
CA THR A 200 11.43 5.32 -8.26
C THR A 200 12.16 4.71 -9.45
N GLN A 201 12.17 3.37 -9.56
CA GLN A 201 12.70 2.66 -10.74
C GLN A 201 11.94 3.02 -12.01
N ASN A 202 10.61 3.03 -11.96
CA ASN A 202 9.77 3.34 -13.11
C ASN A 202 9.96 4.78 -13.57
N ARG A 203 10.05 5.72 -12.63
CA ARG A 203 10.37 7.11 -12.92
C ARG A 203 11.69 7.26 -13.69
N ALA A 204 12.75 6.56 -13.26
CA ALA A 204 14.04 6.57 -13.95
C ALA A 204 13.93 6.07 -15.41
N LYS A 205 12.95 5.21 -15.69
CA LYS A 205 12.65 4.67 -17.03
C LYS A 205 11.58 5.47 -17.78
N GLY A 206 11.03 6.55 -17.21
CA GLY A 206 9.92 7.32 -17.79
C GLY A 206 8.59 6.54 -17.84
N LYS A 207 8.41 5.53 -16.99
CA LYS A 207 7.24 4.65 -16.97
C LYS A 207 6.25 5.08 -15.89
N ASN A 208 4.96 5.11 -16.20
CA ASN A 208 3.90 5.41 -15.25
C ASN A 208 3.64 4.22 -14.31
N THR A 209 3.14 4.51 -13.11
CA THR A 209 2.72 3.51 -12.12
C THR A 209 1.37 3.87 -11.54
N PHE A 210 0.39 2.96 -11.60
CA PHE A 210 -0.90 3.09 -10.92
C PHE A 210 -0.91 2.22 -9.67
N ILE A 211 -1.35 2.80 -8.55
CA ILE A 211 -1.41 2.14 -7.25
C ILE A 211 -2.85 2.16 -6.79
N PHE A 212 -3.39 0.99 -6.51
CA PHE A 212 -4.74 0.81 -5.97
C PHE A 212 -4.62 0.24 -4.55
N ILE A 213 -5.12 0.96 -3.57
CA ILE A 213 -5.09 0.56 -2.16
C ILE A 213 -6.52 0.33 -1.70
N ASP A 214 -6.91 -0.93 -1.61
CA ASP A 214 -8.24 -1.25 -1.08
C ASP A 214 -8.24 -1.17 0.45
N GLU A 215 -9.39 -0.84 1.01
CA GLU A 215 -9.60 -0.54 2.42
C GLU A 215 -8.51 0.37 3.02
N ILE A 216 -8.23 1.48 2.30
CA ILE A 216 -7.13 2.41 2.64
C ILE A 216 -7.20 2.93 4.09
N TYR A 217 -8.38 2.91 4.73
CA TYR A 217 -8.53 3.33 6.13
C TYR A 217 -7.67 2.50 7.10
N LEU A 218 -7.33 1.25 6.75
CA LEU A 218 -6.47 0.39 7.56
C LEU A 218 -5.07 1.01 7.76
N LEU A 219 -4.57 1.76 6.79
CA LEU A 219 -3.27 2.44 6.88
C LEU A 219 -3.28 3.63 7.85
N PHE A 220 -4.46 4.16 8.19
CA PHE A 220 -4.59 5.28 9.11
C PHE A 220 -4.78 4.84 10.57
N GLN A 221 -4.90 3.55 10.84
CA GLN A 221 -4.98 3.01 12.21
C GLN A 221 -3.66 3.15 12.98
N HIS A 222 -2.54 3.29 12.26
CA HIS A 222 -1.22 3.48 12.83
C HIS A 222 -0.60 4.77 12.30
N GLU A 223 -0.13 5.63 13.20
CA GLU A 223 0.42 6.95 12.86
C GLU A 223 1.55 6.87 11.83
N TYR A 224 2.41 5.87 11.96
CA TYR A 224 3.54 5.71 11.07
C TYR A 224 3.12 5.36 9.63
N SER A 225 2.26 4.37 9.44
CA SER A 225 1.76 4.02 8.10
C SER A 225 0.96 5.17 7.48
N ALA A 226 0.22 5.93 8.29
CA ALA A 226 -0.46 7.15 7.85
C ALA A 226 0.52 8.22 7.35
N ASN A 227 1.59 8.47 8.08
CA ASN A 227 2.63 9.45 7.71
C ASN A 227 3.42 9.01 6.47
N PHE A 228 3.74 7.73 6.36
CA PHE A 228 4.40 7.16 5.17
C PHE A 228 3.50 7.30 3.95
N LEU A 229 2.23 6.89 4.06
CA LEU A 229 1.25 7.02 2.98
C LEU A 229 1.05 8.49 2.57
N PHE A 230 0.97 9.40 3.52
CA PHE A 230 0.85 10.83 3.24
C PHE A 230 2.05 11.40 2.48
N THR A 231 3.24 10.94 2.84
CA THR A 231 4.48 11.31 2.14
C THR A 231 4.48 10.75 0.71
N LEU A 232 4.10 9.49 0.55
CA LEU A 232 3.91 8.86 -0.76
C LEU A 232 2.88 9.65 -1.59
N TRP A 233 1.70 9.93 -1.03
CA TRP A 233 0.62 10.65 -1.70
C TRP A 233 1.05 12.02 -2.25
N LYS A 234 1.84 12.75 -1.50
CA LYS A 234 2.42 14.03 -1.95
C LYS A 234 3.46 13.87 -3.06
N ARG A 235 4.19 12.77 -3.05
CA ARG A 235 5.32 12.53 -3.96
C ARG A 235 4.92 11.84 -5.25
N VAL A 236 3.85 11.03 -5.28
CA VAL A 236 3.45 10.23 -6.47
C VAL A 236 3.39 11.06 -7.74
N ARG A 237 2.89 12.29 -7.67
CA ARG A 237 2.82 13.19 -8.83
C ARG A 237 4.21 13.48 -9.45
N LYS A 238 5.25 13.61 -8.62
CA LYS A 238 6.63 13.83 -9.08
C LYS A 238 7.26 12.58 -9.68
N TYR A 239 6.71 11.41 -9.34
CA TYR A 239 7.23 10.10 -9.76
C TYR A 239 6.46 9.49 -10.93
N CYS A 240 5.64 10.26 -11.67
CA CYS A 240 4.76 9.73 -12.70
C CYS A 240 3.89 8.58 -12.19
N ALA A 241 3.42 8.70 -10.94
CA ALA A 241 2.59 7.70 -10.32
C ALA A 241 1.22 8.27 -9.93
N TYR A 242 0.23 7.40 -9.88
CA TYR A 242 -1.16 7.71 -9.57
C TYR A 242 -1.62 6.79 -8.45
N ALA A 243 -2.01 7.36 -7.32
CA ALA A 243 -2.48 6.59 -6.17
C ALA A 243 -4.00 6.73 -6.02
N SER A 244 -4.68 5.59 -5.95
CA SER A 244 -6.13 5.47 -5.74
C SER A 244 -6.40 4.76 -4.42
N GLY A 245 -6.98 5.48 -3.46
CA GLY A 245 -7.45 4.90 -2.20
C GLY A 245 -8.93 4.51 -2.33
N ILE A 246 -9.25 3.30 -1.94
CA ILE A 246 -10.59 2.73 -1.99
C ILE A 246 -11.03 2.44 -0.55
N THR A 247 -12.24 2.83 -0.19
CA THR A 247 -12.80 2.51 1.13
C THR A 247 -14.32 2.44 1.10
N GLN A 248 -14.88 1.62 1.95
CA GLN A 248 -16.30 1.62 2.26
C GLN A 248 -16.59 2.27 3.62
N ASN A 249 -15.57 2.47 4.44
CA ASN A 249 -15.67 3.01 5.77
C ASN A 249 -15.15 4.46 5.79
N VAL A 250 -16.02 5.38 5.39
CA VAL A 250 -15.67 6.80 5.30
C VAL A 250 -15.52 7.42 6.69
N ASP A 251 -16.35 7.00 7.65
CA ASP A 251 -16.31 7.52 9.01
C ASP A 251 -14.96 7.23 9.68
N ASP A 252 -14.49 5.97 9.64
CA ASP A 252 -13.18 5.61 10.17
C ASP A 252 -12.04 6.36 9.45
N LEU A 253 -12.14 6.52 8.14
CA LEU A 253 -11.17 7.29 7.37
C LEU A 253 -11.12 8.75 7.85
N LEU A 254 -12.26 9.38 8.07
CA LEU A 254 -12.37 10.78 8.46
C LEU A 254 -11.99 11.05 9.93
N GLN A 255 -11.77 10.04 10.76
CA GLN A 255 -11.20 10.23 12.11
C GLN A 255 -9.72 10.67 12.03
N SER A 256 -8.99 10.29 10.98
CA SER A 256 -7.63 10.71 10.76
C SER A 256 -7.55 12.11 10.14
N HIS A 257 -6.81 13.03 10.79
CA HIS A 257 -6.53 14.36 10.20
C HIS A 257 -5.74 14.24 8.90
N THR A 258 -4.79 13.31 8.85
CA THR A 258 -3.98 13.02 7.66
C THR A 258 -4.86 12.56 6.50
N ALA A 259 -5.80 11.65 6.74
CA ALA A 259 -6.73 11.17 5.73
C ALA A 259 -7.67 12.29 5.22
N ARG A 260 -8.19 13.14 6.10
CA ARG A 260 -8.98 14.33 5.70
C ARG A 260 -8.18 15.24 4.76
N THR A 261 -6.91 15.48 5.08
CA THR A 261 -6.03 16.31 4.24
C THR A 261 -5.78 15.66 2.87
N MET A 262 -5.57 14.34 2.83
CA MET A 262 -5.40 13.59 1.58
C MET A 262 -6.66 13.66 0.72
N LEU A 263 -7.83 13.42 1.30
CA LEU A 263 -9.11 13.47 0.61
C LEU A 263 -9.40 14.87 0.05
N ALA A 264 -9.17 15.93 0.84
CA ALA A 264 -9.36 17.32 0.40
C ALA A 264 -8.45 17.70 -0.77
N ASN A 265 -7.24 17.12 -0.83
CA ASN A 265 -6.25 17.35 -1.90
C ASN A 265 -6.35 16.34 -3.05
N SER A 266 -7.32 15.43 -3.03
CA SER A 266 -7.52 14.47 -4.11
C SER A 266 -8.15 15.17 -5.33
N GLU A 267 -7.54 14.99 -6.50
CA GLU A 267 -7.99 15.55 -7.77
C GLU A 267 -9.32 14.93 -8.22
N PHE A 268 -9.45 13.60 -8.02
CA PHE A 268 -10.64 12.84 -8.37
C PHE A 268 -11.18 12.15 -7.14
N ILE A 269 -12.50 12.26 -6.90
CA ILE A 269 -13.19 11.51 -5.86
C ILE A 269 -14.46 10.93 -6.47
N ILE A 270 -14.54 9.60 -6.50
CA ILE A 270 -15.73 8.87 -6.96
C ILE A 270 -16.55 8.46 -5.74
N MET A 271 -17.75 8.99 -5.64
CA MET A 271 -18.70 8.67 -4.59
C MET A 271 -19.82 7.83 -5.17
N LEU A 272 -19.90 6.59 -4.72
CA LEU A 272 -21.00 5.69 -5.03
C LEU A 272 -22.08 5.79 -3.95
N ASN A 273 -23.05 4.88 -3.93
CA ASN A 273 -24.08 4.89 -2.90
C ASN A 273 -23.49 4.85 -1.48
N GLN A 274 -23.84 5.81 -0.64
CA GLN A 274 -23.27 6.02 0.69
C GLN A 274 -24.29 5.75 1.81
N ALA A 275 -23.79 5.29 2.98
CA ALA A 275 -24.57 5.24 4.20
C ALA A 275 -24.98 6.64 4.67
N SER A 276 -26.04 6.76 5.48
CA SER A 276 -26.59 8.06 5.90
C SER A 276 -25.62 8.90 6.72
N THR A 277 -24.83 8.28 7.58
CA THR A 277 -23.81 8.93 8.41
C THR A 277 -22.68 9.50 7.56
N ASP A 278 -22.12 8.69 6.69
CA ASP A 278 -20.97 9.02 5.84
C ASP A 278 -21.27 10.17 4.87
N ARG A 279 -22.51 10.23 4.37
CA ARG A 279 -22.95 11.29 3.46
C ARG A 279 -22.84 12.68 4.07
N LEU A 280 -23.24 12.83 5.34
CA LEU A 280 -23.23 14.13 6.01
C LEU A 280 -21.80 14.65 6.22
N GLU A 281 -20.89 13.77 6.60
CA GLU A 281 -19.47 14.13 6.77
C GLU A 281 -18.83 14.47 5.43
N LEU A 282 -19.06 13.66 4.39
CA LEU A 282 -18.59 13.95 3.01
C LEU A 282 -19.17 15.26 2.47
N ALA A 283 -20.46 15.52 2.70
CA ALA A 283 -21.11 16.74 2.24
C ALA A 283 -20.46 17.99 2.84
N LYS A 284 -20.17 17.95 4.15
CA LYS A 284 -19.46 19.04 4.83
C LYS A 284 -18.04 19.24 4.28
N LEU A 285 -17.29 18.15 4.15
CA LEU A 285 -15.88 18.19 3.72
C LEU A 285 -15.73 18.66 2.27
N LEU A 286 -16.63 18.23 1.39
CA LEU A 286 -16.52 18.45 -0.06
C LEU A 286 -17.49 19.55 -0.57
N ASN A 287 -18.23 20.19 0.32
CA ASN A 287 -19.24 21.21 0.00
C ASN A 287 -20.31 20.70 -1.01
N ILE A 288 -20.86 19.50 -0.76
CA ILE A 288 -21.87 18.86 -1.59
C ILE A 288 -23.25 19.42 -1.21
N SER A 289 -24.00 19.92 -2.17
CA SER A 289 -25.38 20.40 -1.92
C SER A 289 -26.37 19.25 -1.74
N ASP A 290 -27.55 19.53 -1.15
CA ASP A 290 -28.60 18.52 -0.94
C ASP A 290 -29.06 17.89 -2.26
N LEU A 291 -29.14 18.66 -3.33
CA LEU A 291 -29.47 18.14 -4.66
C LEU A 291 -28.40 17.16 -5.15
N GLN A 292 -27.11 17.51 -5.00
CA GLN A 292 -26.01 16.64 -5.39
C GLN A 292 -25.96 15.37 -4.51
N MET A 293 -26.28 15.47 -3.24
CA MET A 293 -26.38 14.31 -2.34
C MET A 293 -27.41 13.27 -2.80
N SER A 294 -28.47 13.69 -3.51
CA SER A 294 -29.46 12.75 -4.05
C SER A 294 -28.84 11.73 -5.03
N TYR A 295 -27.74 12.05 -5.69
CA TYR A 295 -27.03 11.17 -6.63
C TYR A 295 -26.17 10.08 -5.94
N ILE A 296 -26.02 10.14 -4.62
CA ILE A 296 -25.30 9.15 -3.82
C ILE A 296 -26.18 8.57 -2.72
N THR A 297 -27.50 8.81 -2.79
CA THR A 297 -28.49 8.39 -1.79
C THR A 297 -29.47 7.41 -2.40
N ASN A 298 -29.44 6.13 -1.94
CA ASN A 298 -30.34 5.08 -2.40
C ASN A 298 -30.42 4.94 -3.92
N VAL A 299 -29.28 5.12 -4.60
CA VAL A 299 -29.17 4.99 -6.04
C VAL A 299 -28.83 3.58 -6.46
N GLU A 300 -29.16 3.23 -7.70
CA GLU A 300 -28.83 1.94 -8.30
C GLU A 300 -27.30 1.75 -8.41
N ALA A 301 -26.86 0.50 -8.43
CA ALA A 301 -25.46 0.17 -8.68
C ALA A 301 -24.98 0.77 -10.02
N GLY A 302 -23.76 1.33 -9.99
CA GLY A 302 -23.19 2.00 -11.16
C GLY A 302 -23.54 3.49 -11.27
N HIS A 303 -24.39 4.03 -10.40
CA HIS A 303 -24.65 5.46 -10.31
C HIS A 303 -23.83 6.09 -9.18
N GLY A 304 -23.49 7.36 -9.33
CA GLY A 304 -22.74 8.09 -8.32
C GLY A 304 -22.46 9.53 -8.71
N LEU A 305 -21.59 10.15 -7.93
CA LEU A 305 -21.11 11.50 -8.10
C LEU A 305 -19.58 11.48 -8.20
N ILE A 306 -19.03 12.12 -9.20
CA ILE A 306 -17.58 12.30 -9.34
C ILE A 306 -17.21 13.76 -9.12
N LYS A 307 -16.23 14.00 -8.24
CA LYS A 307 -15.55 15.28 -8.09
C LYS A 307 -14.30 15.27 -8.98
N VAL A 308 -14.16 16.30 -9.80
CA VAL A 308 -12.98 16.55 -10.65
C VAL A 308 -12.57 18.00 -10.42
N GLY A 309 -11.46 18.22 -9.73
CA GLY A 309 -11.08 19.55 -9.27
C GLY A 309 -12.18 20.17 -8.41
N SER A 310 -12.77 21.28 -8.88
CA SER A 310 -13.89 21.97 -8.21
C SER A 310 -15.29 21.52 -8.69
N SER A 311 -15.37 20.73 -9.75
CA SER A 311 -16.63 20.32 -10.36
C SER A 311 -17.15 19.01 -9.76
N LEU A 312 -18.47 18.95 -9.52
CA LEU A 312 -19.19 17.76 -9.08
C LEU A 312 -20.17 17.35 -10.18
N VAL A 313 -19.98 16.14 -10.73
CA VAL A 313 -20.74 15.65 -11.89
C VAL A 313 -21.40 14.32 -11.55
N PRO A 314 -22.72 14.18 -11.69
CA PRO A 314 -23.38 12.87 -11.57
C PRO A 314 -23.02 11.99 -12.76
N PHE A 315 -22.88 10.69 -12.50
CA PHE A 315 -22.58 9.71 -13.54
C PHE A 315 -23.42 8.44 -13.40
N ALA A 316 -23.55 7.72 -14.52
CA ALA A 316 -24.12 6.38 -14.59
C ALA A 316 -23.20 5.50 -15.42
N ASN A 317 -22.65 4.46 -14.80
CA ASN A 317 -21.82 3.46 -15.46
C ASN A 317 -22.54 2.11 -15.43
N LYS A 318 -23.21 1.75 -16.55
CA LYS A 318 -23.90 0.46 -16.71
C LYS A 318 -23.03 -0.47 -17.55
N PHE A 319 -22.43 -1.45 -16.89
CA PHE A 319 -21.59 -2.43 -17.57
C PHE A 319 -22.42 -3.65 -18.04
N PRO A 320 -22.23 -4.15 -19.29
CA PRO A 320 -22.97 -5.29 -19.82
C PRO A 320 -22.70 -6.58 -19.05
N LYS A 321 -23.74 -7.16 -18.44
CA LYS A 321 -23.61 -8.34 -17.54
C LYS A 321 -23.21 -9.62 -18.24
N ASN A 322 -23.44 -9.75 -19.55
CA ASN A 322 -23.17 -10.94 -20.36
C ASN A 322 -21.71 -11.03 -20.86
N THR A 323 -20.81 -10.21 -20.36
CA THR A 323 -19.41 -10.17 -20.79
C THR A 323 -18.50 -10.94 -19.83
N LYS A 324 -17.37 -11.47 -20.35
CA LYS A 324 -16.33 -12.08 -19.51
C LYS A 324 -15.76 -11.07 -18.51
N LEU A 325 -15.60 -9.81 -18.91
CA LEU A 325 -15.10 -8.75 -18.03
C LEU A 325 -16.04 -8.51 -16.85
N TYR A 326 -17.37 -8.50 -17.07
CA TYR A 326 -18.31 -8.39 -15.97
C TYR A 326 -18.12 -9.50 -14.93
N LYS A 327 -17.95 -10.74 -15.41
CA LYS A 327 -17.73 -11.90 -14.52
C LYS A 327 -16.45 -11.80 -13.71
N LEU A 328 -15.39 -11.22 -14.26
CA LEU A 328 -14.13 -10.97 -13.55
C LEU A 328 -14.24 -9.82 -12.54
N MET A 329 -15.09 -8.83 -12.80
CA MET A 329 -15.27 -7.67 -11.93
C MET A 329 -16.27 -7.90 -10.81
N THR A 330 -17.30 -8.74 -11.05
CA THR A 330 -18.38 -8.93 -10.06
C THR A 330 -17.86 -9.68 -8.83
N THR A 331 -18.32 -9.25 -7.66
CA THR A 331 -18.10 -9.95 -6.38
C THR A 331 -19.39 -10.62 -5.88
N LYS A 332 -20.43 -10.67 -6.73
CA LYS A 332 -21.72 -11.29 -6.37
C LYS A 332 -21.62 -12.81 -6.44
N PRO A 333 -21.96 -13.53 -5.37
CA PRO A 333 -22.07 -14.97 -5.43
C PRO A 333 -23.08 -15.40 -6.51
N GLY A 334 -22.64 -16.30 -7.41
CA GLY A 334 -23.45 -16.84 -8.52
C GLY A 334 -23.50 -15.97 -9.79
N GLU A 335 -22.86 -14.80 -9.82
CA GLU A 335 -22.68 -14.00 -11.04
C GLU A 335 -21.22 -14.00 -11.56
N ALA A 336 -20.28 -14.55 -10.77
CA ALA A 336 -18.84 -14.69 -11.13
C ALA A 336 -18.58 -15.96 -11.95
#